data_404882191033307cfb41ee1c87deb9d6
#
_entry.id   404882191033307cfb41ee1c87deb9d6
#
_cell.length_a   1.000
_cell.length_b   1.000
_cell.length_c   1.000
_cell.angle_alpha   90.00
_cell.angle_beta   90.00
_cell.angle_gamma   90.00
#
_symmetry.space_group_name_H-M   'P 1'
#
loop_
_entity.id
_entity.type
_entity.pdbx_description
1 polymer ?
#
loop_
_entity_poly.entity_id
_entity_poly.type
_entity_poly.pdbx_seq_one_letter_code
_entity_poly.pdbx_strand_id
1 'polypeptide(L)'
;PYPYSVGGERIWDEETPCMDPWVVIPAMAAVTTRIRFFSNVLKLAIREPILVAKTVGSAAVLSGDRVALGVGLSWMPEEFRSLHQDMRTRGARVDEAIAVLR
;
A
#
# COMPACT_ATOMS: atom_id res chain seq x y z
N PRO A 1 -17.59 14.38 -5.65
CA PRO A 1 -17.90 13.09 -6.25
C PRO A 1 -16.97 12.02 -5.68
N TYR A 2 -17.49 10.81 -5.52
CA TYR A 2 -16.75 9.69 -4.99
C TYR A 2 -15.84 9.09 -6.08
N PRO A 3 -14.51 9.02 -5.92
CA PRO A 3 -13.60 8.79 -7.04
C PRO A 3 -13.55 7.33 -7.51
N TYR A 4 -14.13 6.39 -6.78
CA TYR A 4 -14.08 4.96 -7.12
C TYR A 4 -15.25 4.49 -8.02
N SER A 5 -16.19 5.36 -8.35
CA SER A 5 -17.29 5.05 -9.27
C SER A 5 -17.41 6.06 -10.40
N VAL A 6 -17.82 5.61 -11.57
CA VAL A 6 -18.00 6.47 -12.75
C VAL A 6 -19.05 7.56 -12.51
N GLY A 7 -20.09 7.26 -11.76
CA GLY A 7 -21.17 8.20 -11.41
C GLY A 7 -20.87 9.06 -10.18
N GLY A 8 -19.76 8.86 -9.49
CA GLY A 8 -19.46 9.50 -8.22
C GLY A 8 -20.29 8.95 -7.06
N GLU A 9 -20.92 7.80 -7.24
CA GLU A 9 -21.68 7.11 -6.20
C GLU A 9 -20.76 6.37 -5.24
N ARG A 10 -21.20 6.18 -3.99
CA ARG A 10 -20.47 5.36 -3.03
C ARG A 10 -20.64 3.89 -3.37
N ILE A 11 -19.52 3.13 -3.41
CA ILE A 11 -19.52 1.69 -3.59
C ILE A 11 -19.54 0.94 -2.27
N TRP A 12 -19.20 1.60 -1.17
CA TRP A 12 -19.27 1.08 0.20
C TRP A 12 -19.61 2.20 1.17
N ASP A 13 -20.09 1.83 2.34
CA ASP A 13 -20.39 2.76 3.42
C ASP A 13 -19.11 3.41 3.96
N GLU A 14 -19.19 4.66 4.41
CA GLU A 14 -18.08 5.36 5.05
C GLU A 14 -17.68 4.74 6.40
N GLU A 15 -18.61 4.05 7.04
CA GLU A 15 -18.36 3.30 8.28
C GLU A 15 -17.69 1.94 8.04
N THR A 16 -17.52 1.53 6.76
CA THR A 16 -16.87 0.26 6.42
C THR A 16 -15.41 0.28 6.88
N PRO A 17 -14.98 -0.62 7.77
CA PRO A 17 -13.61 -0.67 8.24
C PRO A 17 -12.63 -0.91 7.08
N CYS A 18 -11.69 0.02 6.90
CA CYS A 18 -10.64 -0.08 5.90
C CYS A 18 -9.27 -0.10 6.60
N MET A 19 -8.77 -1.30 6.87
CA MET A 19 -7.51 -1.48 7.58
C MET A 19 -6.31 -1.43 6.63
N ASP A 20 -5.19 -0.88 7.11
CA ASP A 20 -3.94 -0.95 6.37
C ASP A 20 -3.47 -2.41 6.28
N PRO A 21 -3.18 -2.94 5.07
CA PRO A 21 -2.73 -4.32 4.89
C PRO A 21 -1.48 -4.68 5.72
N TRP A 22 -0.59 -3.73 5.93
CA TRP A 22 0.66 -3.94 6.68
C TRP A 22 0.47 -3.98 8.20
N VAL A 23 -0.74 -3.66 8.68
CA VAL A 23 -1.17 -3.94 10.05
C VAL A 23 -1.85 -5.32 10.13
N VAL A 24 -2.68 -5.65 9.13
CA VAL A 24 -3.44 -6.91 9.11
C VAL A 24 -2.55 -8.13 8.82
N ILE A 25 -1.62 -8.02 7.87
CA ILE A 25 -0.74 -9.12 7.46
C ILE A 25 0.06 -9.70 8.65
N PRO A 26 0.74 -8.91 9.50
CA PRO A 26 1.41 -9.42 10.69
C PRO A 26 0.48 -10.13 11.66
N ALA A 27 -0.73 -9.61 11.88
CA ALA A 27 -1.72 -10.25 12.74
C ALA A 27 -2.17 -11.61 12.20
N MET A 28 -2.43 -11.71 10.91
CA MET A 28 -2.76 -12.96 10.23
C MET A 28 -1.57 -13.94 10.22
N ALA A 29 -0.36 -13.43 10.07
CA ALA A 29 0.84 -14.24 10.09
C ALA A 29 1.09 -14.89 11.45
N ALA A 30 0.71 -14.22 12.54
CA ALA A 30 0.87 -14.73 13.91
C ALA A 30 0.00 -15.96 14.20
N VAL A 31 -1.14 -16.10 13.52
CA VAL A 31 -2.10 -17.22 13.71
C VAL A 31 -2.07 -18.23 12.56
N THR A 32 -1.12 -18.11 11.63
CA THR A 32 -0.96 -19.02 10.48
C THR A 32 0.50 -19.43 10.30
N THR A 33 0.74 -20.56 9.68
CA THR A 33 2.11 -21.10 9.50
C THR A 33 2.52 -21.28 8.02
N ARG A 34 1.57 -21.37 7.09
CA ARG A 34 1.84 -21.74 5.69
C ARG A 34 1.40 -20.70 4.68
N ILE A 35 0.45 -19.84 5.04
CA ILE A 35 -0.12 -18.83 4.13
C ILE A 35 0.96 -17.79 3.81
N ARG A 36 1.10 -17.46 2.54
CA ARG A 36 1.88 -16.33 2.05
C ARG A 36 0.97 -15.15 1.78
N PHE A 37 1.47 -13.97 1.99
CA PHE A 37 0.73 -12.72 1.87
C PHE A 37 1.38 -11.81 0.83
N PHE A 38 0.57 -11.07 0.08
CA PHE A 38 1.09 -10.02 -0.79
C PHE A 38 0.08 -8.86 -0.88
N SER A 39 0.58 -7.66 -1.09
CA SER A 39 -0.28 -6.51 -1.36
C SER A 39 -0.63 -6.41 -2.85
N ASN A 40 -1.92 -6.23 -3.17
CA ASN A 40 -2.38 -6.04 -4.55
C ASN A 40 -3.26 -4.78 -4.66
N VAL A 41 -2.66 -3.61 -4.66
CA VAL A 41 -1.25 -3.26 -4.61
C VAL A 41 -1.01 -2.16 -3.57
N LEU A 42 0.23 -2.01 -3.10
CA LEU A 42 0.63 -0.83 -2.33
C LEU A 42 0.86 0.34 -3.29
N LYS A 43 0.21 1.48 -3.04
CA LYS A 43 0.39 2.72 -3.81
C LYS A 43 1.71 3.38 -3.41
N LEU A 44 2.83 2.89 -3.96
CA LEU A 44 4.18 3.26 -3.52
C LEU A 44 4.53 4.71 -3.85
N ALA A 45 3.98 5.26 -4.96
CA ALA A 45 4.24 6.64 -5.39
C ALA A 45 3.86 7.71 -4.35
N ILE A 46 2.94 7.39 -3.44
CA ILE A 46 2.44 8.32 -2.41
C ILE A 46 2.92 7.97 -0.99
N ARG A 47 3.85 7.03 -0.87
CA ARG A 47 4.40 6.58 0.41
C ARG A 47 5.87 7.00 0.55
N GLU A 48 6.29 7.19 1.81
CA GLU A 48 7.71 7.40 2.13
C GLU A 48 8.45 6.05 2.07
N PRO A 49 9.45 5.87 1.17
CA PRO A 49 10.04 4.56 0.92
C PRO A 49 10.78 3.98 2.13
N ILE A 50 11.42 4.80 2.96
CA ILE A 50 12.12 4.34 4.16
C ILE A 50 11.12 3.76 5.17
N LEU A 51 9.95 4.40 5.34
CA LEU A 51 8.90 3.89 6.21
C LEU A 51 8.29 2.60 5.66
N VAL A 52 8.13 2.50 4.33
CA VAL A 52 7.68 1.27 3.68
C VAL A 52 8.69 0.14 3.91
N ALA A 53 9.99 0.39 3.68
CA ALA A 53 11.05 -0.59 3.93
C ALA A 53 11.00 -1.12 5.37
N LYS A 54 10.85 -0.22 6.35
CA LYS A 54 10.76 -0.59 7.76
C LYS A 54 9.52 -1.43 8.06
N THR A 55 8.37 -1.03 7.53
CA THR A 55 7.09 -1.72 7.77
C THR A 55 7.08 -3.11 7.14
N VAL A 56 7.46 -3.20 5.85
CA VAL A 56 7.50 -4.46 5.11
C VAL A 56 8.56 -5.41 5.68
N GLY A 57 9.75 -4.88 6.01
CA GLY A 57 10.81 -5.66 6.65
C GLY A 57 10.38 -6.22 8.01
N SER A 58 9.65 -5.45 8.82
CA SER A 58 9.09 -5.95 10.08
C SER A 58 8.06 -7.05 9.84
N ALA A 59 7.18 -6.90 8.86
CA ALA A 59 6.22 -7.92 8.48
C ALA A 59 6.89 -9.20 7.95
N ALA A 60 7.98 -9.07 7.19
CA ALA A 60 8.77 -10.20 6.71
C ALA A 60 9.35 -11.00 7.87
N VAL A 61 9.99 -10.33 8.82
CA VAL A 61 10.54 -10.99 10.03
C VAL A 61 9.44 -11.70 10.83
N LEU A 62 8.35 -11.01 11.14
CA LEU A 62 7.24 -11.57 11.92
C LEU A 62 6.54 -12.74 11.25
N SER A 63 6.52 -12.76 9.93
CA SER A 63 5.88 -13.82 9.15
C SER A 63 6.81 -15.00 8.80
N GLY A 64 8.12 -14.90 9.07
CA GLY A 64 9.10 -15.85 8.58
C GLY A 64 9.22 -15.85 7.06
N ASP A 65 9.39 -14.67 6.46
CA ASP A 65 9.52 -14.41 5.01
C ASP A 65 8.33 -14.87 4.16
N ARG A 66 7.12 -14.82 4.72
CA ARG A 66 5.89 -15.18 4.00
C ARG A 66 5.18 -13.98 3.36
N VAL A 67 5.84 -12.83 3.23
CA VAL A 67 5.27 -11.64 2.60
C VAL A 67 5.93 -11.32 1.26
N ALA A 68 5.16 -10.70 0.37
CA ALA A 68 5.64 -10.10 -0.86
C ALA A 68 4.98 -8.73 -1.06
N LEU A 69 5.73 -7.80 -1.64
CA LEU A 69 5.29 -6.44 -1.89
C LEU A 69 4.87 -6.27 -3.35
N GLY A 70 3.56 -6.21 -3.60
CA GLY A 70 3.03 -5.75 -4.88
C GLY A 70 2.85 -4.23 -4.85
N VAL A 71 3.41 -3.53 -5.84
CA VAL A 71 3.41 -2.07 -5.90
C VAL A 71 2.62 -1.52 -7.07
N GLY A 72 2.07 -0.32 -6.91
CA GLY A 72 1.36 0.41 -7.95
C GLY A 72 1.61 1.91 -7.88
N LEU A 73 1.34 2.58 -9.02
CA LEU A 73 1.60 4.01 -9.21
C LEU A 73 0.58 4.93 -8.52
N SER A 74 -0.57 4.41 -8.15
CA SER A 74 -1.82 5.16 -7.91
C SER A 74 -2.33 5.91 -9.15
N TRP A 75 -3.62 6.19 -9.17
CA TRP A 75 -4.29 6.88 -10.29
C TRP A 75 -5.17 8.03 -9.82
N MET A 76 -5.30 8.25 -8.52
CA MET A 76 -6.25 9.18 -7.92
C MET A 76 -5.57 10.52 -7.59
N PRO A 77 -5.88 11.60 -8.34
CA PRO A 77 -5.26 12.91 -8.12
C PRO A 77 -5.48 13.47 -6.72
N GLU A 78 -6.61 13.11 -6.08
CA GLU A 78 -6.98 13.54 -4.74
C GLU A 78 -5.97 13.07 -3.69
N GLU A 79 -5.50 11.84 -3.81
CA GLU A 79 -4.49 11.27 -2.91
C GLU A 79 -3.17 12.04 -3.01
N PHE A 80 -2.73 12.35 -4.23
CA PHE A 80 -1.50 13.13 -4.44
C PHE A 80 -1.63 14.53 -3.85
N ARG A 81 -2.75 15.21 -4.08
CA ARG A 81 -2.99 16.55 -3.51
C ARG A 81 -3.00 16.55 -1.99
N SER A 82 -3.69 15.59 -1.37
CA SER A 82 -3.76 15.47 0.09
C SER A 82 -2.42 15.22 0.75
N LEU A 83 -1.50 14.58 0.03
CA LEU A 83 -0.15 14.26 0.49
C LEU A 83 0.91 15.22 -0.05
N HIS A 84 0.50 16.34 -0.67
CA HIS A 84 1.39 17.35 -1.26
C HIS A 84 2.40 16.79 -2.25
N GLN A 85 1.98 15.80 -3.05
CA GLN A 85 2.79 15.13 -4.07
C GLN A 85 2.37 15.52 -5.48
N ASP A 86 3.32 15.62 -6.42
CA ASP A 86 3.01 15.83 -7.84
C ASP A 86 2.74 14.48 -8.53
N MET A 87 1.50 14.27 -8.96
CA MET A 87 1.10 13.05 -9.66
C MET A 87 1.91 12.81 -10.95
N ARG A 88 2.43 13.85 -11.59
CA ARG A 88 3.21 13.71 -12.83
C ARG A 88 4.55 13.00 -12.60
N THR A 89 5.08 13.07 -11.38
CA THR A 89 6.37 12.45 -11.01
C THR A 89 6.21 11.02 -10.49
N ARG A 90 4.99 10.47 -10.43
CA ARG A 90 4.71 9.18 -9.78
C ARG A 90 5.54 8.00 -10.28
N GLY A 91 5.86 7.96 -11.58
CA GLY A 91 6.71 6.92 -12.18
C GLY A 91 8.13 6.97 -11.62
N ALA A 92 8.80 8.10 -11.77
CA ALA A 92 10.16 8.29 -11.24
C ALA A 92 10.24 8.04 -9.73
N ARG A 93 9.23 8.51 -8.96
CA ARG A 93 9.16 8.25 -7.52
C ARG A 93 9.06 6.77 -7.17
N VAL A 94 8.33 6.00 -7.95
CA VAL A 94 8.24 4.53 -7.71
C VAL A 94 9.56 3.86 -8.06
N ASP A 95 10.24 4.25 -9.14
CA ASP A 95 11.54 3.71 -9.51
C ASP A 95 12.59 3.98 -8.41
N GLU A 96 12.66 5.21 -7.91
CA GLU A 96 13.52 5.58 -6.78
C GLU A 96 13.16 4.79 -5.50
N ALA A 97 11.86 4.70 -5.18
CA ALA A 97 11.40 3.97 -4.02
C ALA A 97 11.75 2.47 -4.09
N ILE A 98 11.61 1.84 -5.26
CA ILE A 98 12.03 0.45 -5.48
C ILE A 98 13.55 0.29 -5.25
N ALA A 99 14.35 1.27 -5.67
CA ALA A 99 15.79 1.23 -5.42
C ALA A 99 16.14 1.29 -3.93
N VAL A 100 15.37 2.04 -3.14
CA VAL A 100 15.52 2.09 -1.66
C VAL A 100 15.10 0.78 -0.98
N LEU A 101 14.11 0.06 -1.56
CA LEU A 101 13.55 -1.16 -1.00
C LEU A 101 14.40 -2.43 -1.29
N ARG A 102 15.39 -2.32 -2.14
CA ARG A 102 16.31 -3.42 -2.52
C ARG A 102 17.55 -3.48 -1.63
#